data_d41ca6ab690057eec0c5602a8bb2cf1b
#
_entry.id   d41ca6ab690057eec0c5602a8bb2cf1b
#
_cell.length_a   1.000
_cell.length_b   1.000
_cell.length_c   1.000
_cell.angle_alpha   90.00
_cell.angle_beta   90.00
_cell.angle_gamma   90.00
#
_symmetry.space_group_name_H-M   'P 1'
#
loop_
_entity.id
_entity.type
_entity.pdbx_description
1 polymer ?
#
loop_
_entity_poly.entity_id
_entity_poly.type
_entity_poly.pdbx_seq_one_letter_code
_entity_poly.pdbx_strand_id
1 'polypeptide(L)'
;MRSYSDSRLSETVFQAYGKGYASHGQLDLQLEDFKSHVIWVASKHLIPEASNPVRINFIRTLHTTDLYLALACARGSEAAWDRFTLMYGGYVQATANFVTPPSSTAMEIADNVLVDLFLPGRSGQSRIGSYEGRSSLATWLRVVVTHHAANERERLRNSIGDPQVPDVADELATSRMDASLRACRYGKMIRDALQSSCDCLTERERLILLLRYDEGLQFGQIARIFGVHQSTITRQIERTCKRLREAVITTLSTKYDLPPAAINECEEDILENPDYSVLSFLVPKPTPQ
;
A
#
# COMPACT_ATOMS: atom_id res chain seq x y z
N MET A 1 25.42 3.74 -32.10
CA MET A 1 25.18 4.04 -30.66
C MET A 1 23.70 4.35 -30.34
N ARG A 2 22.92 5.03 -31.21
CA ARG A 2 21.47 5.29 -30.97
C ARG A 2 20.65 3.99 -30.82
N SER A 3 20.84 2.99 -31.65
CA SER A 3 20.07 1.72 -31.67
C SER A 3 20.18 0.91 -30.35
N TYR A 4 21.35 0.86 -29.72
CA TYR A 4 21.55 0.12 -28.46
C TYR A 4 20.91 0.80 -27.24
N SER A 5 20.84 2.12 -27.24
CA SER A 5 20.20 2.92 -26.19
C SER A 5 18.67 2.81 -26.25
N ASP A 6 18.09 2.73 -27.45
CA ASP A 6 16.65 2.55 -27.66
C ASP A 6 16.20 1.13 -27.26
N SER A 7 17.05 0.13 -27.46
CA SER A 7 16.81 -1.24 -27.02
C SER A 7 16.71 -1.34 -25.48
N ARG A 8 17.59 -0.65 -24.73
CA ARG A 8 17.55 -0.65 -23.26
C ARG A 8 16.34 0.08 -22.69
N LEU A 9 15.88 1.15 -23.33
CA LEU A 9 14.66 1.84 -22.94
C LEU A 9 13.44 0.92 -23.13
N SER A 10 13.33 0.27 -24.28
CA SER A 10 12.26 -0.69 -24.58
C SER A 10 12.27 -1.87 -23.59
N GLU A 11 13.45 -2.38 -23.26
CA GLU A 11 13.63 -3.45 -22.27
C GLU A 11 13.16 -3.00 -20.86
N THR A 12 13.49 -1.77 -20.46
CA THR A 12 13.03 -1.24 -19.16
C THR A 12 11.52 -1.13 -19.09
N VAL A 13 10.87 -0.68 -20.15
CA VAL A 13 9.41 -0.59 -20.22
C VAL A 13 8.78 -1.99 -20.23
N PHE A 14 9.37 -2.93 -20.95
CA PHE A 14 8.91 -4.32 -20.98
C PHE A 14 8.98 -4.97 -19.59
N GLN A 15 10.08 -4.75 -18.86
CA GLN A 15 10.23 -5.22 -17.47
C GLN A 15 9.21 -4.56 -16.53
N ALA A 16 8.91 -3.27 -16.71
CA ALA A 16 7.88 -2.56 -15.96
C ALA A 16 6.48 -3.13 -16.22
N TYR A 17 6.14 -3.40 -17.48
CA TYR A 17 4.90 -4.07 -17.87
C TYR A 17 4.81 -5.48 -17.26
N GLY A 18 5.89 -6.26 -17.36
CA GLY A 18 5.97 -7.61 -16.80
C GLY A 18 5.73 -7.66 -15.29
N LYS A 19 6.21 -6.65 -14.54
CA LYS A 19 5.93 -6.51 -13.11
C LYS A 19 4.44 -6.27 -12.84
N GLY A 20 3.81 -5.39 -13.61
CA GLY A 20 2.37 -5.13 -13.52
C GLY A 20 1.55 -6.39 -13.82
N TYR A 21 1.88 -7.07 -14.90
CA TYR A 21 1.25 -8.34 -15.29
C TYR A 21 1.43 -9.42 -14.22
N ALA A 22 2.62 -9.58 -13.66
CA ALA A 22 2.88 -10.55 -12.60
C ALA A 22 2.09 -10.26 -11.31
N SER A 23 1.82 -8.98 -11.00
CA SER A 23 1.10 -8.58 -9.79
C SER A 23 -0.42 -8.60 -9.93
N HIS A 24 -0.94 -8.29 -11.12
CA HIS A 24 -2.38 -8.12 -11.32
C HIS A 24 -2.99 -9.13 -12.30
N GLY A 25 -2.17 -9.92 -12.97
CA GLY A 25 -2.62 -10.85 -14.02
C GLY A 25 -2.93 -10.15 -15.34
N GLN A 26 -3.65 -10.86 -16.21
CA GLN A 26 -4.08 -10.33 -17.49
C GLN A 26 -5.27 -9.39 -17.31
N LEU A 27 -5.07 -8.10 -17.62
CA LEU A 27 -6.08 -7.05 -17.48
C LEU A 27 -6.42 -6.38 -18.82
N ASP A 28 -6.32 -7.12 -19.93
CA ASP A 28 -6.62 -6.64 -21.31
C ASP A 28 -5.85 -5.37 -21.72
N LEU A 29 -4.73 -5.08 -21.05
CA LEU A 29 -3.85 -3.97 -21.40
C LEU A 29 -2.74 -4.45 -22.32
N GLN A 30 -2.64 -3.86 -23.50
CA GLN A 30 -1.58 -4.18 -24.46
C GLN A 30 -0.26 -3.50 -24.07
N LEU A 31 0.85 -4.20 -24.33
CA LEU A 31 2.20 -3.67 -24.06
C LEU A 31 2.45 -2.32 -24.75
N GLU A 32 2.01 -2.15 -25.99
CA GLU A 32 2.21 -0.90 -26.74
C GLU A 32 1.42 0.28 -26.15
N ASP A 33 0.24 0.04 -25.58
CA ASP A 33 -0.52 1.06 -24.86
C ASP A 33 0.17 1.49 -23.58
N PHE A 34 0.66 0.52 -22.80
CA PHE A 34 1.43 0.79 -21.59
C PHE A 34 2.72 1.56 -21.93
N LYS A 35 3.46 1.12 -22.93
CA LYS A 35 4.69 1.76 -23.41
C LYS A 35 4.44 3.20 -23.85
N SER A 36 3.40 3.42 -24.65
CA SER A 36 3.02 4.76 -25.11
C SER A 36 2.72 5.69 -23.94
N HIS A 37 2.00 5.20 -22.94
CA HIS A 37 1.66 5.97 -21.74
C HIS A 37 2.89 6.28 -20.89
N VAL A 38 3.77 5.31 -20.63
CA VAL A 38 5.01 5.52 -19.84
C VAL A 38 5.93 6.53 -20.54
N ILE A 39 6.06 6.44 -21.87
CA ILE A 39 6.84 7.40 -22.66
C ILE A 39 6.20 8.80 -22.60
N TRP A 40 4.87 8.89 -22.69
CA TRP A 40 4.15 10.14 -22.55
C TRP A 40 4.37 10.77 -21.17
N VAL A 41 4.26 10.01 -20.08
CA VAL A 41 4.56 10.48 -18.72
C VAL A 41 5.99 11.00 -18.63
N ALA A 42 6.97 10.24 -19.16
CA ALA A 42 8.36 10.67 -19.18
C ALA A 42 8.56 11.98 -19.97
N SER A 43 7.88 12.15 -21.12
CA SER A 43 7.99 13.36 -21.93
C SER A 43 7.37 14.61 -21.25
N LYS A 44 6.39 14.40 -20.39
CA LYS A 44 5.74 15.48 -19.62
C LYS A 44 6.64 16.02 -18.49
N HIS A 45 7.49 15.18 -17.92
CA HIS A 45 8.29 15.51 -16.74
C HIS A 45 9.78 15.70 -17.01
N LEU A 46 10.25 15.31 -18.18
CA LEU A 46 11.65 15.48 -18.59
C LEU A 46 11.74 16.52 -19.71
N ILE A 47 12.91 17.16 -19.80
CA ILE A 47 13.21 18.06 -20.93
C ILE A 47 13.19 17.24 -22.24
N PRO A 48 12.78 17.83 -23.37
CA PRO A 48 12.67 17.11 -24.65
C PRO A 48 13.96 16.41 -25.08
N GLU A 49 15.11 17.00 -24.77
CA GLU A 49 16.45 16.51 -25.09
C GLU A 49 17.01 15.48 -24.09
N ALA A 50 16.20 15.05 -23.10
CA ALA A 50 16.64 14.10 -22.10
C ALA A 50 17.18 12.83 -22.74
N SER A 51 18.40 12.45 -22.34
CA SER A 51 19.05 11.24 -22.83
C SER A 51 18.31 9.97 -22.37
N ASN A 52 18.45 8.86 -23.12
CA ASN A 52 17.82 7.61 -22.74
C ASN A 52 18.20 7.09 -21.34
N PRO A 53 19.45 7.24 -20.85
CA PRO A 53 19.76 6.91 -19.45
C PRO A 53 18.93 7.69 -18.43
N VAL A 54 18.65 8.97 -18.68
CA VAL A 54 17.79 9.81 -17.81
C VAL A 54 16.35 9.32 -17.85
N ARG A 55 15.83 9.02 -19.03
CA ARG A 55 14.48 8.45 -19.21
C ARG A 55 14.33 7.09 -18.52
N ILE A 56 15.31 6.21 -18.66
CA ILE A 56 15.36 4.90 -18.00
C ILE A 56 15.32 5.08 -16.48
N ASN A 57 16.15 5.98 -15.95
CA ASN A 57 16.17 6.23 -14.52
C ASN A 57 14.83 6.78 -14.01
N PHE A 58 14.23 7.71 -14.74
CA PHE A 58 12.90 8.24 -14.42
C PHE A 58 11.83 7.13 -14.40
N ILE A 59 11.79 6.25 -15.43
CA ILE A 59 10.83 5.15 -15.50
C ILE A 59 10.99 4.19 -14.32
N ARG A 60 12.21 3.98 -13.84
CA ARG A 60 12.48 3.13 -12.67
C ARG A 60 11.96 3.72 -11.35
N THR A 61 11.76 5.03 -11.28
CA THR A 61 11.17 5.69 -10.10
C THR A 61 9.64 5.63 -10.09
N LEU A 62 9.00 5.25 -11.20
CA LEU A 62 7.55 5.17 -11.28
C LEU A 62 7.01 3.92 -10.55
N HIS A 63 5.85 4.06 -9.96
CA HIS A 63 5.04 2.95 -9.43
C HIS A 63 4.36 2.19 -10.58
N THR A 64 5.17 1.44 -11.33
CA THR A 64 4.76 0.83 -12.61
C THR A 64 3.69 -0.24 -12.45
N THR A 65 3.64 -0.92 -11.32
CA THR A 65 2.60 -1.90 -10.97
C THR A 65 1.24 -1.22 -10.83
N ASP A 66 1.18 -0.15 -10.04
CA ASP A 66 -0.03 0.65 -9.87
C ASP A 66 -0.46 1.31 -11.19
N LEU A 67 0.52 1.76 -11.98
CA LEU A 67 0.29 2.37 -13.29
C LEU A 67 -0.33 1.37 -14.28
N TYR A 68 0.10 0.11 -14.24
CA TYR A 68 -0.48 -0.96 -15.05
C TYR A 68 -1.96 -1.16 -14.73
N LEU A 69 -2.32 -1.27 -13.45
CA LEU A 69 -3.71 -1.41 -13.02
C LEU A 69 -4.55 -0.18 -13.40
N ALA A 70 -4.08 1.02 -13.08
CA ALA A 70 -4.79 2.26 -13.35
C ALA A 70 -5.04 2.47 -14.85
N LEU A 71 -4.05 2.15 -15.69
CA LEU A 71 -4.19 2.27 -17.14
C LEU A 71 -5.14 1.22 -17.71
N ALA A 72 -5.14 -0.02 -17.21
CA ALA A 72 -6.09 -1.05 -17.57
C ALA A 72 -7.54 -0.63 -17.21
N CYS A 73 -7.74 -0.05 -16.02
CA CYS A 73 -9.02 0.55 -15.62
C CYS A 73 -9.44 1.68 -16.58
N ALA A 74 -8.52 2.58 -16.92
CA ALA A 74 -8.79 3.70 -17.83
C ALA A 74 -9.15 3.25 -19.26
N ARG A 75 -8.72 2.04 -19.67
CA ARG A 75 -9.07 1.40 -20.94
C ARG A 75 -10.39 0.62 -20.90
N GLY A 76 -11.05 0.57 -19.72
CA GLY A 76 -12.36 -0.06 -19.58
C GLY A 76 -12.31 -1.58 -19.32
N SER A 77 -11.16 -2.14 -18.91
CA SER A 77 -11.07 -3.54 -18.53
C SER A 77 -11.92 -3.82 -17.28
N GLU A 78 -12.93 -4.67 -17.38
CA GLU A 78 -13.78 -5.09 -16.25
C GLU A 78 -12.94 -5.80 -15.18
N ALA A 79 -12.05 -6.70 -15.58
CA ALA A 79 -11.14 -7.41 -14.68
C ALA A 79 -10.23 -6.45 -13.88
N ALA A 80 -9.81 -5.34 -14.53
CA ALA A 80 -9.03 -4.31 -13.84
C ALA A 80 -9.87 -3.55 -12.81
N TRP A 81 -11.12 -3.25 -13.12
CA TRP A 81 -12.03 -2.59 -12.18
C TRP A 81 -12.42 -3.48 -11.01
N ASP A 82 -12.64 -4.77 -11.24
CA ASP A 82 -12.87 -5.75 -10.17
C ASP A 82 -11.65 -5.80 -9.23
N ARG A 83 -10.46 -5.88 -9.81
CA ARG A 83 -9.21 -5.88 -9.03
C ARG A 83 -9.01 -4.56 -8.27
N PHE A 84 -9.27 -3.42 -8.91
CA PHE A 84 -9.19 -2.11 -8.30
C PHE A 84 -10.18 -1.99 -7.13
N THR A 85 -11.43 -2.37 -7.32
CA THR A 85 -12.47 -2.29 -6.29
C THR A 85 -12.13 -3.17 -5.09
N LEU A 86 -11.62 -4.38 -5.35
CA LEU A 86 -11.18 -5.30 -4.29
C LEU A 86 -10.02 -4.70 -3.46
N MET A 87 -9.05 -4.05 -4.13
CA MET A 87 -7.85 -3.52 -3.47
C MET A 87 -8.07 -2.14 -2.85
N TYR A 88 -8.83 -1.28 -3.49
CA TYR A 88 -8.90 0.14 -3.14
C TYR A 88 -10.30 0.63 -2.72
N GLY A 89 -11.36 -0.14 -2.93
CA GLY A 89 -12.72 0.27 -2.55
C GLY A 89 -12.84 0.56 -1.06
N GLY A 90 -12.37 -0.34 -0.20
CA GLY A 90 -12.33 -0.13 1.25
C GLY A 90 -11.41 1.04 1.66
N TYR A 91 -10.30 1.24 0.96
CA TYR A 91 -9.39 2.35 1.20
C TYR A 91 -10.03 3.71 0.89
N VAL A 92 -10.73 3.83 -0.24
CA VAL A 92 -11.47 5.05 -0.62
C VAL A 92 -12.54 5.36 0.43
N GLN A 93 -13.31 4.36 0.86
CA GLN A 93 -14.32 4.51 1.91
C GLN A 93 -13.73 4.96 3.24
N ALA A 94 -12.63 4.33 3.68
CA ALA A 94 -11.94 4.68 4.92
C ALA A 94 -11.38 6.11 4.88
N THR A 95 -10.82 6.51 3.71
CA THR A 95 -10.32 7.87 3.50
C THR A 95 -11.47 8.89 3.60
N ALA A 96 -12.61 8.63 2.96
CA ALA A 96 -13.78 9.49 3.03
C ALA A 96 -14.29 9.63 4.47
N ASN A 97 -14.39 8.54 5.22
CA ASN A 97 -14.78 8.54 6.63
C ASN A 97 -13.82 9.34 7.52
N PHE A 98 -12.53 9.33 7.19
CA PHE A 98 -11.52 10.07 7.95
C PHE A 98 -11.58 11.58 7.69
N VAL A 99 -11.72 11.99 6.42
CA VAL A 99 -11.75 13.43 6.05
C VAL A 99 -13.10 14.08 6.30
N THR A 100 -14.14 13.29 6.56
CA THR A 100 -15.49 13.75 6.86
C THR A 100 -15.98 13.07 8.14
N PRO A 101 -16.66 13.76 9.06
CA PRO A 101 -17.27 13.10 10.24
C PRO A 101 -18.17 11.94 9.81
N PRO A 102 -18.28 10.86 10.62
CA PRO A 102 -19.10 9.70 10.29
C PRO A 102 -20.56 10.14 10.08
N SER A 103 -20.95 10.18 8.82
CA SER A 103 -22.26 10.61 8.35
C SER A 103 -22.55 9.94 7.01
N SER A 104 -23.81 9.99 6.55
CA SER A 104 -24.21 9.60 5.19
C SER A 104 -23.39 10.29 4.10
N THR A 105 -22.92 11.51 4.36
CA THR A 105 -22.10 12.31 3.44
C THR A 105 -20.75 11.65 3.12
N ALA A 106 -20.11 10.95 4.07
CA ALA A 106 -18.83 10.28 3.80
C ALA A 106 -18.98 9.11 2.81
N MET A 107 -20.08 8.37 2.91
CA MET A 107 -20.41 7.30 1.96
C MET A 107 -20.69 7.87 0.57
N GLU A 108 -21.46 8.95 0.49
CA GLU A 108 -21.74 9.64 -0.77
C GLU A 108 -20.44 10.19 -1.44
N ILE A 109 -19.51 10.70 -0.63
CA ILE A 109 -18.21 11.16 -1.15
C ILE A 109 -17.42 9.99 -1.74
N ALA A 110 -17.36 8.85 -1.05
CA ALA A 110 -16.66 7.66 -1.54
C ALA A 110 -17.28 7.14 -2.84
N ASP A 111 -18.59 7.03 -2.90
CA ASP A 111 -19.34 6.57 -4.09
C ASP A 111 -19.14 7.55 -5.26
N ASN A 112 -19.22 8.85 -5.02
CA ASN A 112 -18.97 9.87 -6.04
C ASN A 112 -17.54 9.82 -6.57
N VAL A 113 -16.55 9.60 -5.70
CA VAL A 113 -15.15 9.41 -6.10
C VAL A 113 -15.00 8.19 -7.00
N LEU A 114 -15.57 7.04 -6.62
CA LEU A 114 -15.51 5.81 -7.42
C LEU A 114 -16.18 6.02 -8.80
N VAL A 115 -17.31 6.70 -8.83
CA VAL A 115 -18.00 7.06 -10.08
C VAL A 115 -17.14 7.97 -10.96
N ASP A 116 -16.53 9.01 -10.38
CA ASP A 116 -15.65 9.94 -11.12
C ASP A 116 -14.37 9.26 -11.65
N LEU A 117 -13.85 8.28 -10.91
CA LEU A 117 -12.71 7.49 -11.36
C LEU A 117 -13.07 6.63 -12.57
N PHE A 118 -14.29 6.08 -12.59
CA PHE A 118 -14.79 5.17 -13.61
C PHE A 118 -15.28 5.90 -14.85
N LEU A 119 -16.14 6.90 -14.69
CA LEU A 119 -16.77 7.58 -15.80
C LEU A 119 -15.81 8.54 -16.52
N PRO A 120 -15.88 8.59 -17.87
CA PRO A 120 -15.15 9.60 -18.62
C PRO A 120 -15.70 11.00 -18.28
N GLY A 121 -14.79 11.89 -17.89
CA GLY A 121 -15.11 13.29 -17.65
C GLY A 121 -15.40 14.05 -18.95
N ARG A 122 -15.57 15.38 -18.85
CA ARG A 122 -15.83 16.26 -20.03
C ARG A 122 -14.75 16.19 -21.11
N SER A 123 -13.53 15.74 -20.76
CA SER A 123 -12.41 15.53 -21.69
C SER A 123 -12.47 14.18 -22.44
N GLY A 124 -13.45 13.33 -22.16
CA GLY A 124 -13.54 11.97 -22.69
C GLY A 124 -12.60 10.96 -22.05
N GLN A 125 -11.83 11.36 -21.04
CA GLN A 125 -10.95 10.46 -20.25
C GLN A 125 -11.49 10.30 -18.84
N SER A 126 -11.41 9.07 -18.30
CA SER A 126 -11.71 8.80 -16.91
C SER A 126 -10.62 9.41 -16.01
N ARG A 127 -11.00 9.79 -14.78
CA ARG A 127 -10.06 10.44 -13.86
C ARG A 127 -8.89 9.52 -13.50
N ILE A 128 -9.09 8.21 -13.40
CA ILE A 128 -8.02 7.24 -13.12
C ILE A 128 -6.95 7.25 -14.23
N GLY A 129 -7.32 7.59 -15.47
CA GLY A 129 -6.39 7.76 -16.58
C GLY A 129 -5.41 8.93 -16.44
N SER A 130 -5.65 9.84 -15.49
CA SER A 130 -4.71 10.93 -15.16
C SER A 130 -3.62 10.53 -14.15
N TYR A 131 -3.66 9.31 -13.63
CA TYR A 131 -2.63 8.80 -12.75
C TYR A 131 -1.34 8.52 -13.52
N GLU A 132 -0.23 9.10 -13.06
CA GLU A 132 1.07 9.08 -13.75
C GLU A 132 2.11 8.14 -13.10
N GLY A 133 1.76 7.47 -12.03
CA GLY A 133 2.68 6.55 -11.34
C GLY A 133 3.80 7.23 -10.55
N ARG A 134 3.73 8.53 -10.25
CA ARG A 134 4.76 9.27 -9.53
C ARG A 134 4.73 9.05 -8.01
N SER A 135 3.62 8.63 -7.48
CA SER A 135 3.41 8.18 -6.10
C SER A 135 2.64 6.87 -6.14
N SER A 136 2.48 6.18 -5.00
CA SER A 136 1.58 5.03 -4.97
C SER A 136 0.15 5.42 -5.35
N LEU A 137 -0.61 4.49 -5.92
CA LEU A 137 -2.01 4.71 -6.28
C LEU A 137 -2.85 5.05 -5.04
N ALA A 138 -2.51 4.47 -3.88
CA ALA A 138 -3.13 4.81 -2.60
C ALA A 138 -2.94 6.28 -2.23
N THR A 139 -1.69 6.79 -2.31
CA THR A 139 -1.39 8.21 -2.05
C THR A 139 -2.14 9.14 -3.00
N TRP A 140 -2.20 8.81 -4.28
CA TRP A 140 -2.93 9.57 -5.27
C TRP A 140 -4.44 9.57 -5.00
N LEU A 141 -5.03 8.40 -4.69
CA LEU A 141 -6.44 8.26 -4.32
C LEU A 141 -6.79 9.09 -3.09
N ARG A 142 -5.92 9.13 -2.08
CA ARG A 142 -6.12 9.98 -0.90
C ARG A 142 -6.28 11.45 -1.30
N VAL A 143 -5.40 11.96 -2.15
CA VAL A 143 -5.50 13.33 -2.65
C VAL A 143 -6.83 13.55 -3.38
N VAL A 144 -7.24 12.60 -4.23
CA VAL A 144 -8.52 12.67 -4.95
C VAL A 144 -9.70 12.75 -3.99
N VAL A 145 -9.77 11.86 -2.99
CA VAL A 145 -10.86 11.83 -1.98
C VAL A 145 -10.88 13.11 -1.15
N THR A 146 -9.70 13.58 -0.70
CA THR A 146 -9.58 14.81 0.10
C THR A 146 -10.07 16.03 -0.69
N HIS A 147 -9.73 16.14 -1.97
CA HIS A 147 -10.25 17.20 -2.84
C HIS A 147 -11.76 17.12 -3.02
N HIS A 148 -12.34 15.93 -3.20
CA HIS A 148 -13.79 15.77 -3.27
C HIS A 148 -14.47 16.22 -1.98
N ALA A 149 -13.95 15.80 -0.83
CA ALA A 149 -14.47 16.19 0.48
C ALA A 149 -14.38 17.71 0.72
N ALA A 150 -13.27 18.34 0.30
CA ALA A 150 -13.10 19.79 0.39
C ALA A 150 -14.11 20.54 -0.48
N ASN A 151 -14.29 20.11 -1.73
CA ASN A 151 -15.25 20.71 -2.66
C ASN A 151 -16.69 20.58 -2.16
N GLU A 152 -17.05 19.43 -1.58
CA GLU A 152 -18.40 19.22 -1.03
C GLU A 152 -18.64 20.09 0.23
N ARG A 153 -17.62 20.25 1.10
CA ARG A 153 -17.71 21.20 2.24
C ARG A 153 -17.89 22.64 1.78
N GLU A 154 -17.19 23.05 0.73
CA GLU A 154 -17.33 24.39 0.18
C GLU A 154 -18.71 24.60 -0.45
N ARG A 155 -19.22 23.59 -1.17
CA ARG A 155 -20.58 23.60 -1.72
C ARG A 155 -21.65 23.72 -0.64
N LEU A 156 -21.52 22.95 0.45
CA LEU A 156 -22.44 23.01 1.60
C LEU A 156 -22.35 24.38 2.31
N ARG A 157 -21.14 24.92 2.50
CA ARG A 157 -20.96 26.28 3.06
C ARG A 157 -21.62 27.35 2.23
N ASN A 158 -21.43 27.33 0.92
CA ASN A 158 -22.04 28.29 0.01
C ASN A 158 -23.58 28.15 -0.01
N SER A 159 -24.10 26.98 0.35
CA SER A 159 -25.56 26.72 0.48
C SER A 159 -26.15 27.21 1.80
N ILE A 160 -25.36 27.33 2.88
CA ILE A 160 -25.81 27.60 4.25
C ILE A 160 -25.39 28.99 4.78
N GLY A 161 -24.49 29.70 4.12
CA GLY A 161 -24.17 31.12 4.39
C GLY A 161 -23.42 31.41 5.71
N ASP A 162 -22.53 30.52 6.19
CA ASP A 162 -21.76 30.71 7.44
C ASP A 162 -20.24 30.78 7.20
N PRO A 163 -19.50 31.78 7.77
CA PRO A 163 -18.09 31.98 7.50
C PRO A 163 -17.18 31.39 8.56
N GLN A 164 -16.12 30.72 8.10
CA GLN A 164 -14.80 30.47 8.69
C GLN A 164 -14.65 29.40 9.78
N VAL A 165 -13.98 28.32 9.40
CA VAL A 165 -13.09 27.54 10.27
C VAL A 165 -11.71 27.43 9.58
N PRO A 166 -10.60 27.67 10.31
CA PRO A 166 -9.24 27.74 9.71
C PRO A 166 -8.75 26.37 9.26
N ASP A 167 -8.05 26.39 8.13
CA ASP A 167 -7.32 25.27 7.57
C ASP A 167 -6.01 25.08 8.38
N VAL A 168 -5.99 24.16 9.32
CA VAL A 168 -4.76 23.69 9.97
C VAL A 168 -4.53 22.27 9.49
N ALA A 169 -3.82 22.14 8.37
CA ALA A 169 -3.24 20.88 7.95
C ALA A 169 -2.05 20.56 8.86
N ASP A 170 -2.31 19.87 9.95
CA ASP A 170 -1.29 19.39 10.86
C ASP A 170 -0.58 18.17 10.24
N GLU A 171 0.76 18.26 10.04
CA GLU A 171 1.58 17.15 9.52
C GLU A 171 1.44 15.87 10.36
N LEU A 172 1.19 16.03 11.67
CA LEU A 172 0.89 14.91 12.58
C LEU A 172 -0.47 14.25 12.29
N ALA A 173 -1.47 15.02 11.87
CA ALA A 173 -2.76 14.49 11.45
C ALA A 173 -2.63 13.69 10.16
N THR A 174 -1.79 14.17 9.23
CA THR A 174 -1.51 13.48 7.96
C THR A 174 -0.82 12.14 8.19
N SER A 175 0.20 12.07 9.06
CA SER A 175 0.91 10.82 9.38
C SER A 175 -0.02 9.79 10.05
N ARG A 176 -0.85 10.22 11.02
CA ARG A 176 -1.85 9.35 11.66
C ARG A 176 -2.93 8.87 10.71
N MET A 177 -3.30 9.69 9.74
CA MET A 177 -4.24 9.34 8.69
C MET A 177 -3.67 8.25 7.78
N ASP A 178 -2.41 8.37 7.37
CA ASP A 178 -1.75 7.38 6.52
C ASP A 178 -1.68 6.02 7.20
N ALA A 179 -1.32 5.98 8.48
CA ALA A 179 -1.30 4.75 9.28
C ALA A 179 -2.71 4.13 9.40
N SER A 180 -3.73 4.94 9.70
CA SER A 180 -5.12 4.46 9.80
C SER A 180 -5.66 3.90 8.49
N LEU A 181 -5.32 4.53 7.36
CA LEU A 181 -5.76 4.09 6.04
C LEU A 181 -5.01 2.83 5.58
N ARG A 182 -3.72 2.69 5.90
CA ARG A 182 -2.96 1.45 5.68
C ARG A 182 -3.54 0.30 6.49
N ALA A 183 -3.84 0.54 7.77
CA ALA A 183 -4.48 -0.44 8.66
C ALA A 183 -5.85 -0.91 8.14
N CYS A 184 -6.64 -0.01 7.55
CA CYS A 184 -7.91 -0.36 6.92
C CYS A 184 -7.71 -1.22 5.65
N ARG A 185 -6.69 -0.89 4.84
CA ARG A 185 -6.41 -1.58 3.57
C ARG A 185 -5.82 -2.98 3.79
N TYR A 186 -4.82 -3.08 4.66
CA TYR A 186 -4.04 -4.31 4.84
C TYR A 186 -4.26 -4.99 6.19
N GLY A 187 -5.01 -4.36 7.10
CA GLY A 187 -5.08 -4.77 8.50
C GLY A 187 -5.52 -6.22 8.71
N LYS A 188 -6.47 -6.72 7.89
CA LYS A 188 -6.86 -8.14 7.94
C LYS A 188 -5.75 -9.05 7.44
N MET A 189 -5.08 -8.66 6.34
CA MET A 189 -3.99 -9.43 5.73
C MET A 189 -2.78 -9.49 6.66
N ILE A 190 -2.43 -8.36 7.28
CA ILE A 190 -1.35 -8.26 8.27
C ILE A 190 -1.65 -9.14 9.48
N ARG A 191 -2.84 -9.03 10.08
CA ARG A 191 -3.22 -9.86 11.23
C ARG A 191 -3.18 -11.35 10.92
N ASP A 192 -3.68 -11.75 9.77
CA ASP A 192 -3.67 -13.15 9.34
C ASP A 192 -2.23 -13.65 9.06
N ALA A 193 -1.39 -12.83 8.44
CA ALA A 193 0.02 -13.16 8.21
C ALA A 193 0.79 -13.27 9.54
N LEU A 194 0.58 -12.36 10.50
CA LEU A 194 1.17 -12.42 11.83
C LEU A 194 0.69 -13.65 12.60
N GLN A 195 -0.60 -13.93 12.61
CA GLN A 195 -1.16 -15.11 13.27
C GLN A 195 -0.56 -16.41 12.71
N SER A 196 -0.60 -16.57 11.38
CA SER A 196 -0.04 -17.75 10.71
C SER A 196 1.45 -17.93 10.98
N SER A 197 2.20 -16.83 11.02
CA SER A 197 3.64 -16.86 11.32
C SER A 197 3.92 -17.23 12.77
N CYS A 198 3.13 -16.73 13.72
CA CYS A 198 3.25 -17.05 15.14
C CYS A 198 2.83 -18.51 15.44
N ASP A 199 1.86 -19.04 14.69
CA ASP A 199 1.43 -20.45 14.85
C ASP A 199 2.54 -21.45 14.47
N CYS A 200 3.49 -21.04 13.62
CA CYS A 200 4.66 -21.84 13.25
C CYS A 200 5.79 -21.83 14.30
N LEU A 201 5.67 -21.06 15.39
CA LEU A 201 6.66 -21.02 16.45
C LEU A 201 6.53 -22.24 17.37
N THR A 202 7.68 -22.79 17.76
CA THR A 202 7.73 -23.77 18.84
C THR A 202 7.37 -23.11 20.19
N GLU A 203 6.86 -23.89 21.14
CA GLU A 203 6.53 -23.38 22.48
C GLU A 203 7.74 -22.72 23.16
N ARG A 204 8.93 -23.28 22.96
CA ARG A 204 10.17 -22.71 23.49
C ARG A 204 10.47 -21.34 22.89
N GLU A 205 10.33 -21.15 21.59
CA GLU A 205 10.55 -19.88 20.93
C GLU A 205 9.53 -18.82 21.37
N ARG A 206 8.28 -19.22 21.47
CA ARG A 206 7.18 -18.40 21.97
C ARG A 206 7.46 -17.93 23.40
N LEU A 207 7.85 -18.84 24.29
CA LEU A 207 8.18 -18.51 25.68
C LEU A 207 9.38 -17.55 25.77
N ILE A 208 10.43 -17.77 25.00
CA ILE A 208 11.60 -16.89 24.98
C ILE A 208 11.24 -15.47 24.55
N LEU A 209 10.38 -15.33 23.54
CA LEU A 209 9.90 -14.01 23.07
C LEU A 209 9.03 -13.32 24.12
N LEU A 210 8.12 -14.05 24.78
CA LEU A 210 7.29 -13.51 25.88
C LEU A 210 8.17 -13.05 27.04
N LEU A 211 9.11 -13.85 27.50
CA LEU A 211 10.03 -13.47 28.59
C LEU A 211 10.87 -12.26 28.25
N ARG A 212 11.24 -12.08 26.98
CA ARG A 212 12.05 -10.94 26.54
C ARG A 212 11.25 -9.65 26.37
N TYR A 213 10.11 -9.73 25.72
CA TYR A 213 9.40 -8.54 25.24
C TYR A 213 8.16 -8.18 26.07
N ASP A 214 7.54 -9.15 26.73
CA ASP A 214 6.41 -8.93 27.64
C ASP A 214 6.89 -8.73 29.08
N GLU A 215 7.69 -9.67 29.59
CA GLU A 215 8.24 -9.63 30.94
C GLU A 215 9.50 -8.76 31.07
N GLY A 216 10.06 -8.27 29.98
CA GLY A 216 11.22 -7.38 29.95
C GLY A 216 12.53 -8.00 30.44
N LEU A 217 12.61 -9.34 30.56
CA LEU A 217 13.79 -10.02 31.09
C LEU A 217 15.02 -9.82 30.19
N GLN A 218 16.19 -9.68 30.82
CA GLN A 218 17.44 -9.58 30.08
C GLN A 218 17.91 -10.93 29.58
N PHE A 219 18.66 -10.95 28.46
CA PHE A 219 19.16 -12.20 27.85
C PHE A 219 19.88 -13.12 28.84
N GLY A 220 20.65 -12.57 29.78
CA GLY A 220 21.31 -13.35 30.80
C GLY A 220 20.36 -13.99 31.82
N GLN A 221 19.22 -13.37 32.11
CA GLN A 221 18.19 -13.93 32.99
C GLN A 221 17.45 -15.06 32.30
N ILE A 222 17.08 -14.86 31.04
CA ILE A 222 16.45 -15.90 30.21
C ILE A 222 17.40 -17.11 30.06
N ALA A 223 18.69 -16.85 29.81
CA ALA A 223 19.72 -17.89 29.70
C ALA A 223 19.81 -18.77 30.95
N ARG A 224 19.72 -18.17 32.14
CA ARG A 224 19.68 -18.90 33.42
C ARG A 224 18.44 -19.77 33.57
N ILE A 225 17.26 -19.28 33.15
CA ILE A 225 16.02 -20.04 33.19
C ILE A 225 16.12 -21.29 32.31
N PHE A 226 16.73 -21.16 31.12
CA PHE A 226 16.87 -22.28 30.20
C PHE A 226 18.15 -23.10 30.37
N GLY A 227 19.02 -22.77 31.31
CA GLY A 227 20.28 -23.49 31.57
C GLY A 227 21.27 -23.43 30.38
N VAL A 228 21.29 -22.33 29.63
CA VAL A 228 22.14 -22.14 28.44
C VAL A 228 22.98 -20.86 28.55
N HIS A 229 23.95 -20.71 27.63
CA HIS A 229 24.72 -19.47 27.59
C HIS A 229 23.90 -18.32 26.98
N GLN A 230 24.14 -17.08 27.43
CA GLN A 230 23.45 -15.88 26.98
C GLN A 230 23.48 -15.71 25.45
N SER A 231 24.63 -15.98 24.83
CA SER A 231 24.77 -15.90 23.37
C SER A 231 23.86 -16.86 22.61
N THR A 232 23.48 -17.98 23.23
CA THR A 232 22.53 -18.95 22.65
C THR A 232 21.14 -18.34 22.58
N ILE A 233 20.69 -17.65 23.64
CA ILE A 233 19.41 -16.96 23.66
C ILE A 233 19.39 -15.81 22.65
N THR A 234 20.45 -14.98 22.61
CA THR A 234 20.55 -13.89 21.62
C THR A 234 20.39 -14.39 20.20
N ARG A 235 21.18 -15.41 19.81
CA ARG A 235 21.10 -16.01 18.47
C ARG A 235 19.74 -16.65 18.19
N GLN A 236 19.11 -17.26 19.20
CA GLN A 236 17.80 -17.87 19.04
C GLN A 236 16.73 -16.79 18.77
N ILE A 237 16.72 -15.69 19.51
CA ILE A 237 15.80 -14.59 19.30
C ILE A 237 16.01 -13.97 17.90
N GLU A 238 17.24 -13.67 17.51
CA GLU A 238 17.57 -13.13 16.19
C GLU A 238 17.06 -14.02 15.05
N ARG A 239 17.30 -15.34 15.15
CA ARG A 239 16.82 -16.33 14.15
C ARG A 239 15.30 -16.38 14.11
N THR A 240 14.67 -16.38 15.28
CA THR A 240 13.19 -16.45 15.38
C THR A 240 12.55 -15.19 14.81
N CYS A 241 13.05 -14.00 15.14
CA CYS A 241 12.55 -12.74 14.57
C CYS A 241 12.74 -12.68 13.05
N LYS A 242 13.91 -13.09 12.55
CA LYS A 242 14.15 -13.16 11.11
C LYS A 242 13.17 -14.10 10.41
N ARG A 243 12.96 -15.31 10.97
CA ARG A 243 12.04 -16.28 10.42
C ARG A 243 10.58 -15.81 10.45
N LEU A 244 10.15 -15.12 11.52
CA LEU A 244 8.84 -14.50 11.60
C LEU A 244 8.63 -13.46 10.49
N ARG A 245 9.60 -12.56 10.32
CA ARG A 245 9.56 -11.55 9.24
C ARG A 245 9.46 -12.20 7.86
N GLU A 246 10.30 -13.18 7.57
CA GLU A 246 10.28 -13.91 6.30
C GLU A 246 8.93 -14.64 6.08
N ALA A 247 8.34 -15.22 7.12
CA ALA A 247 7.05 -15.89 7.04
C ALA A 247 5.90 -14.90 6.78
N VAL A 248 5.92 -13.71 7.42
CA VAL A 248 4.95 -12.64 7.16
C VAL A 248 5.04 -12.18 5.71
N ILE A 249 6.23 -11.85 5.23
CA ILE A 249 6.47 -11.44 3.84
C ILE A 249 5.99 -12.52 2.85
N THR A 250 6.33 -13.77 3.12
CA THR A 250 5.91 -14.90 2.28
C THR A 250 4.39 -15.03 2.24
N THR A 251 3.72 -14.92 3.38
CA THR A 251 2.25 -14.99 3.45
C THR A 251 1.60 -13.83 2.69
N LEU A 252 2.10 -12.61 2.86
CA LEU A 252 1.59 -11.44 2.15
C LEU A 252 1.80 -11.55 0.63
N SER A 253 2.94 -12.08 0.21
CA SER A 253 3.27 -12.29 -1.19
C SER A 253 2.49 -13.44 -1.83
N THR A 254 2.45 -14.63 -1.18
CA THR A 254 1.91 -15.84 -1.81
C THR A 254 0.41 -16.01 -1.62
N LYS A 255 -0.12 -15.69 -0.43
CA LYS A 255 -1.54 -15.84 -0.11
C LYS A 255 -2.38 -14.66 -0.58
N TYR A 256 -1.82 -13.45 -0.49
CA TYR A 256 -2.53 -12.20 -0.82
C TYR A 256 -2.06 -11.55 -2.11
N ASP A 257 -1.05 -12.14 -2.76
CA ASP A 257 -0.49 -11.65 -4.05
C ASP A 257 -0.12 -10.15 -4.01
N LEU A 258 0.43 -9.70 -2.87
CA LEU A 258 0.83 -8.31 -2.71
C LEU A 258 2.16 -8.05 -3.42
N PRO A 259 2.26 -6.96 -4.17
CA PRO A 259 3.52 -6.54 -4.78
C PRO A 259 4.52 -6.07 -3.71
N PRO A 260 5.83 -6.09 -4.00
CA PRO A 260 6.87 -5.70 -3.03
C PRO A 260 6.68 -4.33 -2.39
N ALA A 261 6.16 -3.34 -3.15
CA ALA A 261 5.88 -2.01 -2.61
C ALA A 261 4.78 -2.05 -1.52
N ALA A 262 3.71 -2.82 -1.73
CA ALA A 262 2.64 -2.99 -0.74
C ALA A 262 3.11 -3.80 0.48
N ILE A 263 4.03 -4.75 0.29
CA ILE A 263 4.64 -5.50 1.39
C ILE A 263 5.48 -4.56 2.27
N ASN A 264 6.25 -3.64 1.67
CA ASN A 264 7.00 -2.64 2.43
C ASN A 264 6.05 -1.71 3.23
N GLU A 265 4.92 -1.28 2.64
CA GLU A 265 3.89 -0.52 3.38
C GLU A 265 3.33 -1.33 4.57
N CYS A 266 3.11 -2.63 4.40
CA CYS A 266 2.68 -3.52 5.48
C CYS A 266 3.75 -3.67 6.57
N GLU A 267 5.03 -3.79 6.20
CA GLU A 267 6.14 -3.87 7.18
C GLU A 267 6.26 -2.58 7.99
N GLU A 268 6.15 -1.41 7.37
CA GLU A 268 6.12 -0.12 8.06
C GLU A 268 4.94 -0.04 9.03
N ASP A 269 3.74 -0.45 8.61
CA ASP A 269 2.55 -0.44 9.45
C ASP A 269 2.67 -1.40 10.65
N ILE A 270 3.29 -2.57 10.48
CA ILE A 270 3.58 -3.51 11.57
C ILE A 270 4.53 -2.89 12.61
N LEU A 271 5.50 -2.09 12.18
CA LEU A 271 6.46 -1.46 13.07
C LEU A 271 5.89 -0.25 13.81
N GLU A 272 5.00 0.50 13.18
CA GLU A 272 4.46 1.76 13.72
C GLU A 272 3.16 1.58 14.52
N ASN A 273 2.38 0.53 14.25
CA ASN A 273 1.06 0.34 14.84
C ASN A 273 1.09 -0.65 16.01
N PRO A 274 0.81 -0.20 17.26
CA PRO A 274 0.78 -1.07 18.43
C PRO A 274 -0.18 -2.27 18.31
N ASP A 275 -1.25 -2.16 17.51
CA ASP A 275 -2.24 -3.22 17.30
C ASP A 275 -1.66 -4.45 16.58
N TYR A 276 -0.49 -4.31 15.95
CA TYR A 276 0.25 -5.38 15.29
C TYR A 276 1.45 -5.88 16.12
N SER A 277 1.44 -5.61 17.43
CA SER A 277 2.45 -6.18 18.33
C SER A 277 2.45 -7.70 18.22
N VAL A 278 3.59 -8.27 17.87
CA VAL A 278 3.77 -9.74 17.78
C VAL A 278 3.36 -10.42 19.09
N LEU A 279 3.51 -9.73 20.23
CA LEU A 279 3.14 -10.26 21.54
C LEU A 279 1.66 -10.62 21.65
N SER A 280 0.76 -9.84 21.03
CA SER A 280 -0.67 -10.11 21.03
C SER A 280 -1.06 -11.42 20.30
N PHE A 281 -0.17 -11.91 19.43
CA PHE A 281 -0.33 -13.16 18.68
C PHE A 281 0.41 -14.35 19.32
N LEU A 282 1.26 -14.10 20.31
CA LEU A 282 2.00 -15.15 21.02
C LEU A 282 1.18 -15.82 22.12
N VAL A 283 0.21 -15.07 22.69
CA VAL A 283 -0.67 -15.60 23.75
C VAL A 283 -1.74 -16.49 23.11
N PRO A 284 -1.86 -17.77 23.50
CA PRO A 284 -2.93 -18.63 23.00
C PRO A 284 -4.29 -18.00 23.31
N LYS A 285 -5.15 -17.86 22.31
CA LYS A 285 -6.55 -17.50 22.57
C LYS A 285 -7.19 -18.63 23.37
N PRO A 286 -7.92 -18.33 24.47
CA PRO A 286 -8.66 -19.35 25.19
C PRO A 286 -9.62 -20.03 24.20
N THR A 287 -9.51 -21.35 24.09
CA THR A 287 -10.42 -22.17 23.29
C THR A 287 -11.83 -21.95 23.83
N PRO A 288 -12.82 -21.54 23.04
CA PRO A 288 -14.19 -21.50 23.50
C PRO A 288 -14.63 -22.90 23.89
N GLN A 289 -15.02 -23.07 25.17
CA GLN A 289 -15.64 -24.30 25.69
C GLN A 289 -17.04 -24.47 25.14
#